data_b1d359b05422ca33b366f3e55dc38bae
#
_entry.id   b1d359b05422ca33b366f3e55dc38bae
#
_cell.length_a   1.000
_cell.length_b   1.000
_cell.length_c   1.000
_cell.angle_alpha   90.00
_cell.angle_beta   90.00
_cell.angle_gamma   90.00
#
_symmetry.space_group_name_H-M   'P 1'
#
loop_
_entity.id
_entity.type
_entity.pdbx_description
1 polymer ?
#
loop_
_entity_poly.entity_id
_entity_poly.type
_entity_poly.pdbx_seq_one_letter_code
_entity_poly.pdbx_strand_id
1 'polypeptide(L)'
;GVDIANHKNNTGTYNIHIYILGNDGSQTMVASTTQKVEASAVEITAKDETGKESQYELTAKNVRNADQVRFAVWSDVNGQDDLIWYDAKKKSSTWRKEISIVNHKTAGVYNVHVYSTVGKKQTLIGNTTFKVSSPTGTLEVKNYSESKGSFEVILKNVTSKSGVNAVYI
;
A
#
# COMPACT_ATOMS: atom_id res chain seq x y z
N GLY A 1 29.24 -8.52 16.19
CA GLY A 1 28.10 -9.06 15.46
C GLY A 1 28.29 -8.90 13.95
N VAL A 2 27.60 -9.71 13.16
CA VAL A 2 27.55 -9.57 11.70
C VAL A 2 26.26 -8.83 11.35
N ASP A 3 26.39 -7.68 10.66
CA ASP A 3 25.26 -6.93 10.16
C ASP A 3 25.01 -7.27 8.69
N ILE A 4 23.85 -7.80 8.37
CA ILE A 4 23.48 -8.16 6.99
C ILE A 4 23.34 -6.94 6.07
N ALA A 5 23.21 -5.72 6.62
CA ALA A 5 23.25 -4.48 5.84
C ALA A 5 24.57 -4.35 5.05
N ASN A 6 25.67 -4.79 5.60
CA ASN A 6 26.98 -4.82 4.94
C ASN A 6 27.04 -5.82 3.76
N HIS A 7 26.04 -6.70 3.65
CA HIS A 7 25.87 -7.69 2.60
C HIS A 7 24.64 -7.36 1.72
N LYS A 8 24.32 -6.07 1.57
CA LYS A 8 23.19 -5.56 0.76
C LYS A 8 21.82 -6.10 1.22
N ASN A 9 21.70 -6.49 2.50
CA ASN A 9 20.50 -7.13 3.05
C ASN A 9 20.04 -8.39 2.28
N ASN A 10 20.94 -9.10 1.65
CA ASN A 10 20.61 -10.34 0.96
C ASN A 10 20.07 -11.38 1.95
N THR A 11 19.19 -12.23 1.47
CA THR A 11 18.69 -13.42 2.19
C THR A 11 19.30 -14.68 1.61
N GLY A 12 19.21 -15.77 2.35
CA GLY A 12 19.80 -17.05 1.96
C GLY A 12 20.81 -17.56 2.98
N THR A 13 21.63 -18.52 2.60
CA THR A 13 22.62 -19.11 3.47
C THR A 13 23.93 -18.32 3.40
N TYR A 14 24.36 -17.79 4.54
CA TYR A 14 25.64 -17.14 4.72
C TYR A 14 26.67 -18.17 5.17
N ASN A 15 27.82 -18.22 4.47
CA ASN A 15 28.99 -18.98 4.92
C ASN A 15 29.84 -18.06 5.79
N ILE A 16 30.20 -18.53 6.98
CA ILE A 16 30.98 -17.79 7.96
C ILE A 16 32.26 -18.58 8.17
N HIS A 17 33.42 -17.97 7.85
CA HIS A 17 34.72 -18.53 8.07
C HIS A 17 35.50 -17.66 9.05
N ILE A 18 36.19 -18.29 10.01
CA ILE A 18 37.04 -17.62 11.00
C ILE A 18 38.48 -17.97 10.69
N TYR A 19 39.28 -16.94 10.56
CA TYR A 19 40.71 -17.06 10.31
C TYR A 19 41.51 -16.48 11.46
N ILE A 20 42.63 -17.11 11.78
CA ILE A 20 43.70 -16.57 12.64
C ILE A 20 44.76 -16.02 11.73
N LEU A 21 45.26 -14.83 12.04
CA LEU A 21 46.43 -14.22 11.41
C LEU A 21 47.64 -14.51 12.29
N GLY A 22 48.60 -15.26 11.77
CA GLY A 22 49.87 -15.51 12.43
C GLY A 22 50.80 -14.30 12.44
N ASN A 23 51.80 -14.30 13.33
CA ASN A 23 52.82 -13.23 13.39
C ASN A 23 53.67 -13.12 12.12
N ASP A 24 53.71 -14.15 11.31
CA ASP A 24 54.39 -14.23 10.01
C ASP A 24 53.49 -13.72 8.84
N GLY A 25 52.27 -13.25 9.15
CA GLY A 25 51.30 -12.80 8.15
C GLY A 25 50.48 -13.93 7.52
N SER A 26 50.70 -15.19 7.91
CA SER A 26 49.91 -16.32 7.41
C SER A 26 48.48 -16.28 7.94
N GLN A 27 47.52 -16.69 7.10
CA GLN A 27 46.11 -16.84 7.50
C GLN A 27 45.72 -18.31 7.53
N THR A 28 45.25 -18.79 8.68
CA THR A 28 44.79 -20.15 8.86
C THR A 28 43.29 -20.15 9.23
N MET A 29 42.45 -20.84 8.45
CA MET A 29 41.04 -21.05 8.79
C MET A 29 40.96 -22.02 9.96
N VAL A 30 40.31 -21.56 11.05
CA VAL A 30 40.20 -22.36 12.29
C VAL A 30 38.78 -22.87 12.55
N ALA A 31 37.80 -22.25 11.93
CA ALA A 31 36.41 -22.68 12.04
C ALA A 31 35.57 -22.19 10.86
N SER A 32 34.51 -22.92 10.55
CA SER A 32 33.49 -22.50 9.61
C SER A 32 32.11 -22.94 10.08
N THR A 33 31.09 -22.16 9.72
CA THR A 33 29.68 -22.50 9.95
C THR A 33 28.80 -21.79 8.92
N THR A 34 27.54 -22.05 8.96
CA THR A 34 26.54 -21.36 8.10
C THR A 34 25.42 -20.77 8.94
N GLN A 35 24.84 -19.66 8.45
CA GLN A 35 23.66 -19.07 9.01
C GLN A 35 22.64 -18.79 7.90
N LYS A 36 21.43 -19.32 8.04
CA LYS A 36 20.33 -18.99 7.13
C LYS A 36 19.66 -17.69 7.57
N VAL A 37 19.53 -16.74 6.65
CA VAL A 37 18.79 -15.50 6.83
C VAL A 37 17.51 -15.58 5.99
N GLU A 38 16.38 -15.65 6.65
CA GLU A 38 15.09 -15.73 5.98
C GLU A 38 14.62 -14.34 5.52
N ALA A 39 13.90 -14.31 4.39
CA ALA A 39 13.18 -13.12 3.99
C ALA A 39 11.92 -12.98 4.86
N SER A 40 11.77 -11.84 5.51
CA SER A 40 10.45 -11.47 6.04
C SER A 40 9.52 -11.18 4.87
N ALA A 41 8.29 -11.69 4.92
CA ALA A 41 7.28 -11.35 3.92
C ALA A 41 7.04 -9.84 3.88
N VAL A 42 6.77 -9.30 2.69
CA VAL A 42 6.37 -7.90 2.56
C VAL A 42 5.00 -7.73 3.21
N GLU A 43 4.92 -6.82 4.17
CA GLU A 43 3.69 -6.46 4.86
C GLU A 43 3.10 -5.24 4.17
N ILE A 44 1.90 -5.38 3.60
CA ILE A 44 1.22 -4.31 2.85
C ILE A 44 -0.05 -3.95 3.59
N THR A 45 -0.26 -2.64 3.80
CA THR A 45 -1.48 -2.13 4.40
C THR A 45 -2.07 -0.99 3.56
N ALA A 46 -3.39 -0.91 3.56
CA ALA A 46 -4.15 0.23 3.07
C ALA A 46 -5.06 0.69 4.22
N LYS A 47 -4.81 1.87 4.74
CA LYS A 47 -5.53 2.39 5.91
C LYS A 47 -6.27 3.67 5.55
N ASP A 48 -7.57 3.74 5.90
CA ASP A 48 -8.37 4.96 5.84
C ASP A 48 -7.76 6.01 6.80
N GLU A 49 -7.48 7.20 6.30
CA GLU A 49 -6.92 8.29 7.08
C GLU A 49 -8.03 8.98 7.87
N THR A 50 -8.02 8.79 9.18
CA THR A 50 -8.98 9.42 10.10
C THR A 50 -8.93 10.96 9.97
N GLY A 51 -10.08 11.57 9.71
CA GLY A 51 -10.20 13.03 9.57
C GLY A 51 -9.78 13.59 8.20
N LYS A 52 -9.33 12.75 7.28
CA LYS A 52 -9.06 13.13 5.88
C LYS A 52 -10.07 12.43 4.97
N GLU A 53 -11.05 13.15 4.50
CA GLU A 53 -12.06 12.59 3.61
C GLU A 53 -11.43 12.03 2.33
N SER A 54 -11.85 10.85 1.94
CA SER A 54 -11.38 10.15 0.72
C SER A 54 -9.89 9.81 0.66
N GLN A 55 -9.13 9.95 1.74
CA GLN A 55 -7.69 9.66 1.77
C GLN A 55 -7.40 8.29 2.40
N TYR A 56 -6.46 7.57 1.79
CA TYR A 56 -5.93 6.31 2.30
C TYR A 56 -4.40 6.35 2.32
N GLU A 57 -3.80 5.87 3.40
CA GLU A 57 -2.35 5.63 3.45
C GLU A 57 -2.05 4.20 3.02
N LEU A 58 -1.26 4.03 1.97
CA LEU A 58 -0.68 2.76 1.56
C LEU A 58 0.72 2.62 2.17
N THR A 59 1.01 1.46 2.75
CA THR A 59 2.35 1.17 3.27
C THR A 59 2.85 -0.19 2.80
N ALA A 60 4.18 -0.30 2.61
CA ALA A 60 4.87 -1.56 2.40
C ALA A 60 6.10 -1.61 3.31
N LYS A 61 6.14 -2.60 4.22
CA LYS A 61 7.25 -2.87 5.13
C LYS A 61 8.04 -4.10 4.67
N ASN A 62 9.22 -4.28 5.24
CA ASN A 62 10.11 -5.42 4.95
C ASN A 62 10.54 -5.49 3.47
N VAL A 63 10.42 -4.39 2.73
CA VAL A 63 10.91 -4.32 1.35
C VAL A 63 12.42 -4.19 1.37
N ARG A 64 13.10 -5.15 0.77
CA ARG A 64 14.58 -5.23 0.72
C ARG A 64 15.09 -4.84 -0.66
N ASN A 65 16.29 -4.27 -0.70
CA ASN A 65 17.06 -4.00 -1.93
C ASN A 65 16.26 -3.28 -3.03
N ALA A 66 15.39 -2.32 -2.68
CA ALA A 66 14.60 -1.57 -3.64
C ALA A 66 15.14 -0.14 -3.80
N ASP A 67 15.41 0.26 -5.03
CA ASP A 67 15.72 1.65 -5.39
C ASP A 67 14.44 2.48 -5.41
N GLN A 68 13.33 1.86 -5.85
CA GLN A 68 12.00 2.47 -5.92
C GLN A 68 10.93 1.44 -5.56
N VAL A 69 9.84 1.90 -4.94
CA VAL A 69 8.60 1.13 -4.75
C VAL A 69 7.43 1.89 -5.32
N ARG A 70 6.56 1.18 -6.04
CA ARG A 70 5.32 1.73 -6.61
C ARG A 70 4.13 0.89 -6.19
N PHE A 71 3.00 1.57 -5.96
CA PHE A 71 1.71 0.95 -5.77
C PHE A 71 0.89 1.11 -7.06
N ALA A 72 0.43 0.01 -7.64
CA ALA A 72 -0.57 -0.02 -8.69
C ALA A 72 -1.93 -0.25 -8.02
N VAL A 73 -2.85 0.69 -8.17
CA VAL A 73 -4.15 0.70 -7.48
C VAL A 73 -5.26 0.83 -8.50
N TRP A 74 -6.28 -0.02 -8.38
CA TRP A 74 -7.50 0.03 -9.21
C TRP A 74 -8.69 -0.56 -8.45
N SER A 75 -9.89 -0.17 -8.83
CA SER A 75 -11.13 -0.75 -8.33
C SER A 75 -11.49 -2.05 -9.08
N ASP A 76 -12.28 -2.93 -8.47
CA ASP A 76 -12.82 -4.11 -9.15
C ASP A 76 -13.94 -3.74 -10.16
N VAL A 77 -14.37 -2.49 -10.17
CA VAL A 77 -15.40 -2.01 -11.08
C VAL A 77 -14.80 -1.84 -12.47
N ASN A 78 -15.35 -2.54 -13.46
CA ASN A 78 -14.91 -2.53 -14.86
C ASN A 78 -13.44 -2.95 -15.07
N GLY A 79 -12.86 -3.75 -14.18
CA GLY A 79 -11.48 -4.22 -14.30
C GLY A 79 -10.44 -3.16 -13.95
N GLN A 80 -9.45 -2.94 -14.82
CA GLN A 80 -8.34 -2.01 -14.57
C GLN A 80 -8.48 -0.68 -15.32
N ASP A 81 -9.71 -0.24 -15.61
CA ASP A 81 -9.95 1.00 -16.35
C ASP A 81 -9.55 2.26 -15.58
N ASP A 82 -9.51 2.18 -14.24
CA ASP A 82 -9.11 3.24 -13.34
C ASP A 82 -7.71 3.04 -12.72
N LEU A 83 -6.87 2.18 -13.32
CA LEU A 83 -5.53 1.89 -12.80
C LEU A 83 -4.65 3.14 -12.71
N ILE A 84 -4.18 3.44 -11.49
CA ILE A 84 -3.23 4.51 -11.23
C ILE A 84 -1.97 3.94 -10.56
N TRP A 85 -0.82 4.39 -11.04
CA TRP A 85 0.48 4.08 -10.46
C TRP A 85 0.94 5.19 -9.53
N TYR A 86 1.24 4.85 -8.29
CA TYR A 86 1.69 5.78 -7.26
C TYR A 86 3.12 5.49 -6.83
N ASP A 87 4.01 6.47 -6.95
CA ASP A 87 5.37 6.37 -6.45
C ASP A 87 5.39 6.51 -4.92
N ALA A 88 5.96 5.53 -4.23
CA ALA A 88 6.10 5.54 -2.78
C ALA A 88 7.33 6.35 -2.34
N LYS A 89 7.25 6.94 -1.15
CA LYS A 89 8.39 7.54 -0.46
C LYS A 89 8.84 6.65 0.68
N LYS A 90 10.15 6.45 0.81
CA LYS A 90 10.72 5.70 1.93
C LYS A 90 10.84 6.61 3.16
N LYS A 91 10.28 6.15 4.29
CA LYS A 91 10.46 6.77 5.60
C LYS A 91 10.88 5.69 6.59
N SER A 92 12.12 5.77 7.10
CA SER A 92 12.76 4.69 7.85
C SER A 92 12.74 3.37 7.05
N SER A 93 12.17 2.29 7.59
CA SER A 93 12.07 0.97 6.95
C SER A 93 10.79 0.75 6.15
N THR A 94 9.91 1.78 6.05
CA THR A 94 8.58 1.67 5.44
C THR A 94 8.47 2.54 4.20
N TRP A 95 7.97 1.99 3.10
CA TRP A 95 7.55 2.73 1.92
C TRP A 95 6.09 3.15 2.07
N ARG A 96 5.78 4.41 1.77
CA ARG A 96 4.46 5.02 2.02
C ARG A 96 3.99 5.87 0.87
N LYS A 97 2.66 5.91 0.69
CA LYS A 97 1.99 6.83 -0.23
C LYS A 97 0.58 7.12 0.26
N GLU A 98 0.23 8.40 0.38
CA GLU A 98 -1.16 8.83 0.51
C GLU A 98 -1.80 8.87 -0.89
N ILE A 99 -3.02 8.32 -1.00
CA ILE A 99 -3.81 8.32 -2.23
C ILE A 99 -5.19 8.89 -1.95
N SER A 100 -5.81 9.48 -2.97
CA SER A 100 -7.20 9.93 -2.91
C SER A 100 -8.09 9.03 -3.76
N ILE A 101 -9.15 8.50 -3.16
CA ILE A 101 -10.13 7.66 -3.86
C ILE A 101 -10.97 8.46 -4.86
N VAL A 102 -11.07 9.77 -4.68
CA VAL A 102 -11.73 10.65 -5.66
C VAL A 102 -11.12 10.51 -7.06
N ASN A 103 -9.83 10.20 -7.16
CA ASN A 103 -9.16 9.98 -8.44
C ASN A 103 -9.65 8.74 -9.18
N HIS A 104 -10.20 7.76 -8.45
CA HIS A 104 -10.75 6.51 -8.99
C HIS A 104 -12.28 6.58 -9.20
N LYS A 105 -12.96 7.53 -8.55
CA LYS A 105 -14.38 7.85 -8.73
C LYS A 105 -15.38 6.75 -8.37
N THR A 106 -14.96 5.63 -7.77
CA THR A 106 -15.82 4.50 -7.47
C THR A 106 -15.78 4.13 -5.98
N ALA A 107 -16.84 3.49 -5.49
CA ALA A 107 -16.86 2.76 -4.24
C ALA A 107 -16.68 1.26 -4.54
N GLY A 108 -16.36 0.45 -3.53
CA GLY A 108 -16.21 -0.99 -3.68
C GLY A 108 -14.85 -1.52 -3.24
N VAL A 109 -14.45 -2.67 -3.78
CA VAL A 109 -13.16 -3.30 -3.50
C VAL A 109 -12.08 -2.70 -4.39
N TYR A 110 -10.93 -2.44 -3.79
CA TYR A 110 -9.73 -1.95 -4.46
C TYR A 110 -8.60 -2.95 -4.35
N ASN A 111 -7.90 -3.15 -5.44
CA ASN A 111 -6.67 -3.93 -5.51
C ASN A 111 -5.45 -3.02 -5.37
N VAL A 112 -4.46 -3.49 -4.63
CA VAL A 112 -3.17 -2.82 -4.47
C VAL A 112 -2.08 -3.83 -4.78
N HIS A 113 -1.38 -3.67 -5.88
CA HIS A 113 -0.17 -4.41 -6.18
C HIS A 113 1.05 -3.56 -5.87
N VAL A 114 2.05 -4.15 -5.23
CA VAL A 114 3.29 -3.47 -4.84
C VAL A 114 4.44 -4.00 -5.68
N TYR A 115 5.10 -3.09 -6.36
CA TYR A 115 6.26 -3.38 -7.18
C TYR A 115 7.51 -2.72 -6.61
N SER A 116 8.61 -3.46 -6.58
CA SER A 116 9.94 -2.91 -6.32
C SER A 116 10.75 -2.85 -7.62
N THR A 117 11.61 -1.85 -7.72
CA THR A 117 12.58 -1.71 -8.81
C THR A 117 13.98 -1.77 -8.24
N VAL A 118 14.84 -2.58 -8.88
CA VAL A 118 16.29 -2.66 -8.62
C VAL A 118 17.00 -2.46 -9.95
N GLY A 119 17.75 -1.38 -10.09
CA GLY A 119 18.31 -0.97 -11.38
C GLY A 119 17.20 -0.74 -12.41
N LYS A 120 17.13 -1.60 -13.44
CA LYS A 120 16.09 -1.53 -14.49
C LYS A 120 15.01 -2.60 -14.34
N LYS A 121 15.12 -3.49 -13.36
CA LYS A 121 14.19 -4.62 -13.19
C LYS A 121 13.10 -4.27 -12.19
N GLN A 122 11.85 -4.28 -12.66
CA GLN A 122 10.65 -4.18 -11.83
C GLN A 122 10.11 -5.58 -11.49
N THR A 123 9.71 -5.80 -10.24
CA THR A 123 9.21 -7.08 -9.73
C THR A 123 8.01 -6.85 -8.83
N LEU A 124 6.93 -7.61 -9.04
CA LEU A 124 5.81 -7.67 -8.09
C LEU A 124 6.28 -8.34 -6.79
N ILE A 125 6.16 -7.66 -5.67
CA ILE A 125 6.64 -8.13 -4.36
C ILE A 125 5.52 -8.44 -3.37
N GLY A 126 4.28 -8.15 -3.73
CA GLY A 126 3.10 -8.48 -2.94
C GLY A 126 1.87 -7.71 -3.39
N ASN A 127 0.73 -8.08 -2.81
CA ASN A 127 -0.55 -7.45 -3.06
C ASN A 127 -1.43 -7.45 -1.81
N THR A 128 -2.46 -6.61 -1.81
CA THR A 128 -3.53 -6.58 -0.82
C THR A 128 -4.79 -5.97 -1.45
N THR A 129 -5.88 -6.00 -0.72
CA THR A 129 -7.13 -5.32 -1.08
C THR A 129 -7.64 -4.48 0.09
N PHE A 130 -8.43 -3.46 -0.21
CA PHE A 130 -9.19 -2.71 0.79
C PHE A 130 -10.57 -2.33 0.23
N LYS A 131 -11.48 -1.96 1.12
CA LYS A 131 -12.86 -1.62 0.74
C LYS A 131 -13.14 -0.15 0.98
N VAL A 132 -13.69 0.51 -0.03
CA VAL A 132 -14.25 1.86 0.04
C VAL A 132 -15.76 1.75 0.19
N SER A 133 -16.30 2.36 1.24
CA SER A 133 -17.74 2.32 1.51
C SER A 133 -18.54 3.00 0.41
N SER A 134 -19.70 2.41 0.11
CA SER A 134 -20.68 3.04 -0.79
C SER A 134 -21.18 4.37 -0.21
N PRO A 135 -21.61 5.30 -1.05
CA PRO A 135 -22.28 6.51 -0.60
C PRO A 135 -23.50 6.19 0.27
N THR A 136 -23.76 7.02 1.25
CA THR A 136 -24.95 6.92 2.11
C THR A 136 -25.66 8.26 2.19
N GLY A 137 -26.91 8.23 2.57
CA GLY A 137 -27.73 9.41 2.82
C GLY A 137 -29.08 9.02 3.42
N THR A 138 -29.78 9.98 3.96
CA THR A 138 -31.16 9.82 4.49
C THR A 138 -32.11 10.70 3.72
N LEU A 139 -33.23 10.11 3.30
CA LEU A 139 -34.28 10.81 2.58
C LEU A 139 -35.40 11.16 3.54
N GLU A 140 -35.87 12.41 3.47
CA GLU A 140 -37.03 12.90 4.20
C GLU A 140 -38.04 13.55 3.22
N VAL A 141 -39.30 13.25 3.37
CA VAL A 141 -40.37 13.88 2.61
C VAL A 141 -41.20 14.74 3.55
N LYS A 142 -41.43 16.01 3.20
CA LYS A 142 -42.12 17.00 4.01
C LYS A 142 -43.11 17.83 3.17
N ASN A 143 -43.89 18.60 3.90
CA ASN A 143 -44.70 19.70 3.34
C ASN A 143 -45.59 19.25 2.19
N TYR A 144 -46.24 18.06 2.30
CA TYR A 144 -47.27 17.67 1.36
C TYR A 144 -48.41 18.67 1.38
N SER A 145 -48.75 19.19 0.22
CA SER A 145 -49.88 20.09 0.02
C SER A 145 -50.80 19.54 -1.06
N GLU A 146 -51.96 19.05 -0.65
CA GLU A 146 -52.96 18.51 -1.57
C GLU A 146 -53.47 19.59 -2.57
N SER A 147 -53.68 20.80 -2.08
CA SER A 147 -54.15 21.92 -2.89
C SER A 147 -53.17 22.38 -3.98
N LYS A 148 -51.87 22.17 -3.73
CA LYS A 148 -50.80 22.50 -4.69
C LYS A 148 -50.28 21.28 -5.47
N GLY A 149 -50.68 20.07 -5.06
CA GLY A 149 -50.16 18.82 -5.64
C GLY A 149 -48.65 18.67 -5.51
N SER A 150 -48.07 19.16 -4.41
CA SER A 150 -46.60 19.23 -4.22
C SER A 150 -46.14 18.73 -2.86
N PHE A 151 -44.93 18.30 -2.79
CA PHE A 151 -44.19 17.94 -1.56
C PHE A 151 -42.72 18.28 -1.71
N GLU A 152 -42.01 18.33 -0.61
CA GLU A 152 -40.60 18.59 -0.54
C GLU A 152 -39.86 17.30 -0.26
N VAL A 153 -38.79 17.06 -1.03
CA VAL A 153 -37.86 15.92 -0.82
C VAL A 153 -36.52 16.48 -0.34
N ILE A 154 -36.06 16.02 0.82
CA ILE A 154 -34.84 16.49 1.45
C ILE A 154 -33.88 15.32 1.61
N LEU A 155 -32.71 15.41 0.99
CA LEU A 155 -31.62 14.48 1.21
C LEU A 155 -30.66 15.04 2.27
N LYS A 156 -30.44 14.26 3.35
CA LYS A 156 -29.60 14.63 4.49
C LYS A 156 -28.45 13.63 4.69
N ASN A 157 -27.44 14.03 5.44
CA ASN A 157 -26.35 13.18 5.90
C ASN A 157 -25.66 12.42 4.74
N VAL A 158 -25.46 13.08 3.62
CA VAL A 158 -24.77 12.48 2.47
C VAL A 158 -23.29 12.31 2.81
N THR A 159 -22.80 11.09 2.66
CA THR A 159 -21.37 10.79 2.76
C THR A 159 -20.91 9.97 1.57
N SER A 160 -19.72 10.25 1.06
CA SER A 160 -19.12 9.47 -0.03
C SER A 160 -17.61 9.60 0.00
N LYS A 161 -16.92 8.49 0.13
CA LYS A 161 -15.45 8.44 0.04
C LYS A 161 -14.94 8.63 -1.41
N SER A 162 -15.76 8.30 -2.40
CA SER A 162 -15.42 8.43 -3.83
C SER A 162 -15.84 9.78 -4.44
N GLY A 163 -16.40 10.68 -3.63
CA GLY A 163 -16.93 11.97 -4.07
C GLY A 163 -18.39 11.91 -4.48
N VAL A 164 -19.03 13.07 -4.62
CA VAL A 164 -20.42 13.24 -5.11
C VAL A 164 -20.40 14.30 -6.20
N ASN A 165 -20.76 13.94 -7.43
CA ASN A 165 -20.86 14.87 -8.54
C ASN A 165 -22.28 15.39 -8.74
N ALA A 166 -23.30 14.55 -8.50
CA ALA A 166 -24.71 14.88 -8.66
C ALA A 166 -25.59 14.01 -7.77
N VAL A 167 -26.79 14.52 -7.49
CA VAL A 167 -27.87 13.78 -6.86
C VAL A 167 -29.08 13.87 -7.80
N TYR A 168 -29.68 12.73 -8.08
CA TYR A 168 -30.90 12.62 -8.90
C TYR A 168 -32.07 12.19 -8.03
N ILE A 169 -33.23 12.78 -8.26
CA ILE A 169 -34.49 12.47 -7.57
C ILE A 169 -35.52 12.04 -8.62
#